data_d70ec2c04052572c88c6569cf6664cea
#
_entry.id   d70ec2c04052572c88c6569cf6664cea
#
_cell.length_a   1.000
_cell.length_b   1.000
_cell.length_c   1.000
_cell.angle_alpha   90.00
_cell.angle_beta   90.00
_cell.angle_gamma   90.00
#
_symmetry.space_group_name_H-M   'P 1'
#
loop_
_entity.id
_entity.type
_entity.pdbx_description
1 polymer ?
#
loop_
_entity_poly.entity_id
_entity_poly.type
_entity_poly.pdbx_seq_one_letter_code
_entity_poly.pdbx_strand_id
1 'polypeptide(L)'
;MRITSRLSTSLVNSIKPLKPLRNIHNSRLPRAYSTYPPQAKLNKAIDYGSTTMLCHSTSSALQNPELPPEIRNGTTKRMNLFQSINDALSLALSNDETTMVFGEDVGFGGVFRCSTGLAEQYGSERVFNTPLCEQGIIGFAIGAAAEGMKAVAEIQFADYVYPAFDQLVNEAAKWRYRDGEYGRGLGGLTVRMPCGAVGHGALYHSQSPESLFTHIPGLRVIMPRSPIQAKGLLLSAIQSPDPCIFMEPKALYRAAVEQVPIDAYTLPLSVAEIVKPGKDLTLISYGHPMYTCSAALEATERDLGISVELIDLRTVYPWDKETVLKSVRKTGRCVVVHESMINAGIGAEVAASIQEDKETFLRMEAPVARVAGWGIHMPLMFEKFNVPDVARVYDAIKKSIQY
;
A
#
# COMPACT_ATOMS: atom_id res chain seq x y z
N MET A 1 32.45 8.28 -57.05
CA MET A 1 32.27 9.70 -56.73
C MET A 1 32.61 9.90 -55.26
N ARG A 2 33.81 10.39 -54.97
CA ARG A 2 34.30 10.62 -53.58
C ARG A 2 33.94 12.05 -53.18
N ILE A 3 33.22 12.23 -52.08
CA ILE A 3 33.00 13.54 -51.46
C ILE A 3 33.76 13.52 -50.13
N THR A 4 34.87 14.22 -50.11
CA THR A 4 35.63 14.55 -48.88
C THR A 4 35.08 15.85 -48.34
N SER A 5 34.47 15.83 -47.15
CA SER A 5 34.10 17.04 -46.41
C SER A 5 35.17 17.36 -45.37
N ARG A 6 35.82 18.50 -45.53
CA ARG A 6 36.70 19.14 -44.55
C ARG A 6 35.81 19.66 -43.39
N LEU A 7 36.02 19.16 -42.17
CA LEU A 7 35.55 19.80 -40.96
C LEU A 7 36.68 20.70 -40.40
N SER A 8 36.34 21.97 -40.20
CA SER A 8 37.23 23.02 -39.74
C SER A 8 37.59 22.90 -38.28
N THR A 9 38.86 22.94 -37.97
CA THR A 9 39.51 22.94 -36.65
C THR A 9 39.47 24.35 -36.00
N SER A 10 38.31 24.90 -35.67
CA SER A 10 38.25 26.24 -35.06
C SER A 10 37.41 26.41 -33.80
N LEU A 11 37.19 25.35 -33.02
CA LEU A 11 36.38 25.43 -31.78
C LEU A 11 37.04 24.89 -30.50
N VAL A 12 38.37 24.80 -30.44
CA VAL A 12 39.08 24.22 -29.28
C VAL A 12 39.75 25.28 -28.37
N ASN A 13 39.67 26.56 -28.68
CA ASN A 13 40.43 27.58 -27.94
C ASN A 13 39.59 28.63 -27.17
N SER A 14 38.57 28.23 -26.41
CA SER A 14 37.89 29.16 -25.47
C SER A 14 37.48 28.58 -24.11
N ILE A 15 38.19 27.60 -23.61
CA ILE A 15 37.99 27.19 -22.21
C ILE A 15 38.98 28.01 -21.32
N LYS A 16 38.46 29.05 -20.71
CA LYS A 16 39.20 29.76 -19.63
C LYS A 16 39.38 28.82 -18.45
N PRO A 17 40.61 28.74 -17.86
CA PRO A 17 40.81 27.92 -16.67
C PRO A 17 39.97 28.46 -15.51
N LEU A 18 39.21 27.56 -14.85
CA LEU A 18 38.50 27.86 -13.61
C LEU A 18 39.51 28.32 -12.56
N LYS A 19 39.26 29.47 -11.96
CA LYS A 19 40.06 29.95 -10.82
C LYS A 19 39.93 28.94 -9.67
N PRO A 20 41.03 28.62 -8.95
CA PRO A 20 40.96 27.74 -7.79
C PRO A 20 40.02 28.33 -6.74
N LEU A 21 39.13 27.51 -6.23
CA LEU A 21 38.23 27.84 -5.13
C LEU A 21 39.09 28.30 -3.96
N ARG A 22 38.92 29.57 -3.51
CA ARG A 22 39.52 30.06 -2.29
C ARG A 22 39.12 29.15 -1.14
N ASN A 23 40.12 28.70 -0.38
CA ASN A 23 39.90 28.02 0.90
C ASN A 23 38.96 28.88 1.75
N ILE A 24 37.72 28.42 1.93
CA ILE A 24 36.85 28.98 2.94
C ILE A 24 37.37 28.43 4.26
N HIS A 25 38.11 29.25 4.94
CA HIS A 25 38.55 29.00 6.31
C HIS A 25 37.31 28.67 7.16
N ASN A 26 37.44 27.57 7.90
CA ASN A 26 36.61 27.09 8.99
C ASN A 26 35.94 28.24 9.78
N SER A 27 34.83 28.75 9.35
CA SER A 27 33.85 29.32 10.26
C SER A 27 33.24 28.14 11.01
N ARG A 28 33.59 28.01 12.29
CA ARG A 28 32.95 27.08 13.21
C ARG A 28 31.46 27.37 13.15
N LEU A 29 30.72 26.58 12.36
CA LEU A 29 29.27 26.49 12.51
C LEU A 29 29.02 26.12 13.99
N PRO A 30 28.15 26.83 14.71
CA PRO A 30 27.80 26.45 16.05
C PRO A 30 27.38 24.98 15.97
N ARG A 31 28.01 24.10 16.75
CA ARG A 31 27.52 22.73 16.97
C ARG A 31 26.12 22.89 17.53
N ALA A 32 25.11 22.81 16.66
CA ALA A 32 23.78 22.53 17.09
C ALA A 32 23.88 21.18 17.83
N TYR A 33 23.87 21.22 19.14
CA TYR A 33 23.74 20.01 19.94
C TYR A 33 22.45 19.37 19.47
N SER A 34 22.57 18.27 18.74
CA SER A 34 21.45 17.43 18.37
C SER A 34 20.77 17.01 19.67
N THR A 35 19.64 17.60 19.98
CA THR A 35 18.75 17.19 21.07
C THR A 35 17.97 15.92 20.71
N TYR A 36 18.40 15.20 19.66
CA TYR A 36 17.80 13.93 19.29
C TYR A 36 18.08 12.89 20.38
N PRO A 37 17.07 12.13 20.78
CA PRO A 37 17.30 10.94 21.55
C PRO A 37 18.30 10.06 20.77
N PRO A 38 19.18 9.31 21.47
CA PRO A 38 20.15 8.47 20.79
C PRO A 38 19.47 7.63 19.73
N GLN A 39 19.96 7.64 18.49
CA GLN A 39 19.39 6.87 17.35
C GLN A 39 19.13 5.39 17.70
N ALA A 40 19.91 4.84 18.63
CA ALA A 40 19.70 3.49 19.18
C ALA A 40 18.30 3.25 19.78
N LYS A 41 17.59 4.29 20.24
CA LYS A 41 16.22 4.16 20.77
C LYS A 41 15.15 4.12 19.67
N LEU A 42 15.46 4.61 18.48
CA LEU A 42 14.55 4.64 17.32
C LEU A 42 14.81 3.47 16.36
N ASN A 43 15.95 2.76 16.47
CA ASN A 43 16.31 1.61 15.65
C ASN A 43 15.84 0.27 16.26
N LYS A 44 14.71 0.25 16.96
CA LYS A 44 14.10 -1.02 17.36
C LYS A 44 13.62 -1.75 16.11
N ALA A 45 13.86 -3.07 16.09
CA ALA A 45 13.19 -3.94 15.13
C ALA A 45 11.68 -3.79 15.29
N ILE A 46 10.97 -3.65 14.17
CA ILE A 46 9.50 -3.55 14.19
C ILE A 46 8.96 -4.91 14.62
N ASP A 47 8.13 -4.91 15.65
CA ASP A 47 7.41 -6.09 16.10
C ASP A 47 6.06 -6.17 15.39
N TYR A 48 5.96 -7.09 14.44
CA TYR A 48 4.76 -7.29 13.63
C TYR A 48 3.69 -8.13 14.33
N GLY A 49 4.01 -8.80 15.43
CA GLY A 49 3.13 -9.80 16.06
C GLY A 49 2.62 -9.42 17.45
N SER A 50 3.16 -8.41 18.11
CA SER A 50 2.80 -8.06 19.49
C SER A 50 2.34 -6.62 19.69
N THR A 51 2.37 -5.77 18.66
CA THR A 51 1.80 -4.41 18.79
C THR A 51 0.29 -4.49 18.98
N THR A 52 -0.18 -4.21 20.18
CA THR A 52 -1.61 -4.26 20.53
C THR A 52 -2.46 -3.25 19.74
N MET A 53 -1.83 -2.25 19.16
CA MET A 53 -2.49 -1.26 18.30
C MET A 53 -2.91 -1.86 16.95
N LEU A 54 -2.12 -2.78 16.39
CA LEU A 54 -2.33 -3.32 15.04
C LEU A 54 -2.65 -4.82 15.02
N CYS A 55 -2.44 -5.53 16.14
CA CYS A 55 -2.64 -6.98 16.24
C CYS A 55 -3.78 -7.29 17.22
N HIS A 56 -4.78 -8.00 16.74
CA HIS A 56 -5.96 -8.31 17.53
C HIS A 56 -5.77 -9.59 18.37
N SER A 57 -6.17 -9.51 19.65
CA SER A 57 -6.48 -10.67 20.48
C SER A 57 -7.85 -11.25 20.09
N THR A 58 -8.20 -12.43 20.59
CA THR A 58 -9.56 -13.00 20.38
C THR A 58 -10.66 -12.01 20.74
N SER A 59 -10.57 -11.37 21.91
CA SER A 59 -11.59 -10.42 22.34
C SER A 59 -11.65 -9.18 21.46
N SER A 60 -10.52 -8.56 21.13
CA SER A 60 -10.51 -7.37 20.28
C SER A 60 -10.92 -7.67 18.83
N ALA A 61 -10.60 -8.86 18.32
CA ALA A 61 -11.05 -9.30 17.00
C ALA A 61 -12.58 -9.42 16.95
N LEU A 62 -13.18 -10.13 17.92
CA LEU A 62 -14.63 -10.34 17.96
C LEU A 62 -15.42 -9.08 18.36
N GLN A 63 -14.79 -8.13 19.04
CA GLN A 63 -15.41 -6.84 19.41
C GLN A 63 -15.18 -5.74 18.37
N ASN A 64 -14.53 -6.03 17.27
CA ASN A 64 -14.32 -5.04 16.21
C ASN A 64 -15.68 -4.51 15.71
N PRO A 65 -15.96 -3.19 15.83
CA PRO A 65 -17.26 -2.62 15.52
C PRO A 65 -17.61 -2.70 14.02
N GLU A 66 -16.63 -2.88 13.15
CA GLU A 66 -16.83 -3.02 11.71
C GLU A 66 -17.31 -4.41 11.30
N LEU A 67 -17.16 -5.41 12.18
CA LEU A 67 -17.62 -6.77 11.89
C LEU A 67 -19.11 -6.92 12.15
N PRO A 68 -19.80 -7.73 11.33
CA PRO A 68 -21.21 -8.07 11.55
C PRO A 68 -21.43 -8.61 12.97
N PRO A 69 -22.58 -8.31 13.60
CA PRO A 69 -22.89 -8.77 14.97
C PRO A 69 -22.80 -10.28 15.16
N GLU A 70 -23.11 -11.06 14.12
CA GLU A 70 -23.08 -12.52 14.11
C GLU A 70 -21.66 -13.05 14.36
N ILE A 71 -20.64 -12.37 13.83
CA ILE A 71 -19.24 -12.74 14.00
C ILE A 71 -18.76 -12.58 15.44
N ARG A 72 -19.39 -11.70 16.22
CA ARG A 72 -18.98 -11.39 17.60
C ARG A 72 -19.13 -12.56 18.56
N ASN A 73 -20.02 -13.50 18.24
CA ASN A 73 -20.24 -14.73 19.02
C ASN A 73 -19.47 -15.93 18.44
N GLY A 74 -18.70 -15.72 17.39
CA GLY A 74 -17.93 -16.74 16.69
C GLY A 74 -16.64 -17.11 17.40
N THR A 75 -15.82 -17.84 16.69
CA THR A 75 -14.47 -18.25 17.13
C THR A 75 -13.40 -17.61 16.27
N THR A 76 -12.18 -17.54 16.81
CA THR A 76 -11.02 -17.02 16.08
C THR A 76 -9.95 -18.09 15.94
N LYS A 77 -9.13 -17.93 14.91
CA LYS A 77 -7.91 -18.71 14.70
C LYS A 77 -6.74 -17.77 14.55
N ARG A 78 -5.60 -18.14 15.14
CA ARG A 78 -4.36 -17.40 14.94
C ARG A 78 -3.87 -17.63 13.52
N MET A 79 -3.82 -16.58 12.71
CA MET A 79 -3.40 -16.62 11.32
C MET A 79 -2.37 -15.54 11.02
N ASN A 80 -1.45 -15.82 10.11
CA ASN A 80 -0.67 -14.78 9.45
C ASN A 80 -1.39 -14.27 8.19
N LEU A 81 -0.78 -13.27 7.52
CA LEU A 81 -1.44 -12.61 6.39
C LEU A 81 -1.73 -13.59 5.24
N PHE A 82 -0.77 -14.46 4.83
CA PHE A 82 -1.02 -15.39 3.72
C PHE A 82 -2.07 -16.45 4.07
N GLN A 83 -2.12 -16.88 5.33
CA GLN A 83 -3.16 -17.83 5.79
C GLN A 83 -4.55 -17.18 5.78
N SER A 84 -4.66 -15.91 6.12
CA SER A 84 -5.92 -15.17 6.05
C SER A 84 -6.40 -14.94 4.61
N ILE A 85 -5.47 -14.73 3.68
CA ILE A 85 -5.78 -14.67 2.25
C ILE A 85 -6.25 -16.03 1.74
N ASN A 86 -5.56 -17.11 2.10
CA ASN A 86 -5.96 -18.46 1.76
C ASN A 86 -7.37 -18.79 2.29
N ASP A 87 -7.64 -18.44 3.54
CA ASP A 87 -8.93 -18.63 4.18
C ASP A 87 -10.04 -17.83 3.48
N ALA A 88 -9.77 -16.58 3.09
CA ALA A 88 -10.70 -15.76 2.31
C ALA A 88 -11.00 -16.36 0.93
N LEU A 89 -9.99 -16.85 0.22
CA LEU A 89 -10.14 -17.52 -1.07
C LEU A 89 -10.95 -18.82 -0.93
N SER A 90 -10.67 -19.62 0.10
CA SER A 90 -11.42 -20.83 0.40
C SER A 90 -12.89 -20.53 0.68
N LEU A 91 -13.19 -19.51 1.49
CA LEU A 91 -14.56 -19.08 1.77
C LEU A 91 -15.26 -18.56 0.51
N ALA A 92 -14.58 -17.80 -0.34
CA ALA A 92 -15.16 -17.33 -1.59
C ALA A 92 -15.51 -18.49 -2.53
N LEU A 93 -14.59 -19.44 -2.69
CA LEU A 93 -14.80 -20.66 -3.50
C LEU A 93 -15.91 -21.55 -2.94
N SER A 94 -16.02 -21.66 -1.61
CA SER A 94 -17.06 -22.44 -0.95
C SER A 94 -18.45 -21.84 -1.08
N ASN A 95 -18.54 -20.50 -1.02
CA ASN A 95 -19.81 -19.81 -0.96
C ASN A 95 -20.40 -19.46 -2.34
N ASP A 96 -19.58 -19.51 -3.39
CA ASP A 96 -20.01 -19.11 -4.73
C ASP A 96 -19.32 -19.97 -5.81
N GLU A 97 -20.09 -20.79 -6.50
CA GLU A 97 -19.60 -21.70 -7.55
C GLU A 97 -19.03 -20.95 -8.77
N THR A 98 -19.38 -19.69 -8.96
CA THR A 98 -18.84 -18.85 -10.04
C THR A 98 -17.43 -18.30 -9.72
N THR A 99 -16.95 -18.49 -8.49
CA THR A 99 -15.61 -18.04 -8.10
C THR A 99 -14.54 -18.95 -8.70
N MET A 100 -13.53 -18.33 -9.33
CA MET A 100 -12.34 -19.01 -9.83
C MET A 100 -11.08 -18.26 -9.39
N VAL A 101 -9.99 -18.98 -9.14
CA VAL A 101 -8.69 -18.45 -8.70
C VAL A 101 -7.62 -18.99 -9.64
N PHE A 102 -6.87 -18.14 -10.30
CA PHE A 102 -5.91 -18.56 -11.30
C PHE A 102 -4.75 -17.56 -11.43
N GLY A 103 -3.67 -18.03 -12.00
CA GLY A 103 -2.43 -17.29 -12.19
C GLY A 103 -1.25 -18.24 -12.33
N GLU A 104 -0.05 -17.69 -12.32
CA GLU A 104 1.18 -18.48 -12.37
C GLU A 104 1.36 -19.26 -11.07
N ASP A 105 1.54 -20.58 -11.17
CA ASP A 105 1.76 -21.51 -10.04
C ASP A 105 0.60 -21.57 -9.00
N VAL A 106 -0.52 -20.95 -9.26
CA VAL A 106 -1.68 -20.89 -8.34
C VAL A 106 -2.20 -22.29 -8.00
N GLY A 107 -2.26 -23.21 -8.98
CA GLY A 107 -2.66 -24.59 -8.77
C GLY A 107 -1.73 -25.36 -7.82
N PHE A 108 -0.47 -24.93 -7.66
CA PHE A 108 0.50 -25.52 -6.72
C PHE A 108 0.52 -24.82 -5.36
N GLY A 109 -0.32 -23.82 -5.16
CA GLY A 109 -0.38 -23.03 -3.93
C GLY A 109 0.20 -21.62 -4.04
N GLY A 110 0.72 -21.23 -5.20
CA GLY A 110 1.38 -19.94 -5.45
C GLY A 110 2.77 -19.84 -4.80
N VAL A 111 3.56 -18.88 -5.25
CA VAL A 111 4.92 -18.63 -4.72
C VAL A 111 4.89 -18.26 -3.23
N PHE A 112 3.87 -17.53 -2.80
CA PHE A 112 3.71 -17.09 -1.41
C PHE A 112 2.74 -17.96 -0.60
N ARG A 113 2.26 -19.07 -1.17
CA ARG A 113 1.42 -20.07 -0.51
C ARG A 113 -0.01 -19.61 -0.20
N CYS A 114 -0.47 -18.55 -0.83
CA CYS A 114 -1.82 -18.01 -0.61
C CYS A 114 -2.93 -18.91 -1.19
N SER A 115 -2.63 -19.78 -2.15
CA SER A 115 -3.60 -20.72 -2.76
C SER A 115 -3.34 -22.20 -2.42
N THR A 116 -2.49 -22.48 -1.44
CA THR A 116 -2.14 -23.85 -1.03
C THR A 116 -3.39 -24.65 -0.67
N GLY A 117 -3.53 -25.86 -1.26
CA GLY A 117 -4.61 -26.81 -0.99
C GLY A 117 -5.94 -26.48 -1.68
N LEU A 118 -6.07 -25.33 -2.34
CA LEU A 118 -7.34 -24.94 -2.95
C LEU A 118 -7.67 -25.74 -4.22
N ALA A 119 -6.68 -26.09 -5.03
CA ALA A 119 -6.90 -26.89 -6.24
C ALA A 119 -7.36 -28.33 -5.88
N GLU A 120 -6.80 -28.92 -4.82
CA GLU A 120 -7.22 -30.23 -4.32
C GLU A 120 -8.64 -30.19 -3.74
N GLN A 121 -9.01 -29.08 -3.09
CA GLN A 121 -10.31 -28.96 -2.43
C GLN A 121 -11.45 -28.59 -3.41
N TYR A 122 -11.19 -27.70 -4.38
CA TYR A 122 -12.23 -27.12 -5.23
C TYR A 122 -12.13 -27.52 -6.71
N GLY A 123 -11.11 -28.31 -7.07
CA GLY A 123 -10.89 -28.80 -8.43
C GLY A 123 -10.06 -27.84 -9.30
N SER A 124 -9.34 -28.44 -10.25
CA SER A 124 -8.49 -27.71 -11.19
C SER A 124 -9.26 -26.88 -12.23
N GLU A 125 -10.56 -27.05 -12.33
CA GLU A 125 -11.41 -26.24 -13.19
C GLU A 125 -11.68 -24.85 -12.58
N ARG A 126 -11.55 -24.73 -11.27
CA ARG A 126 -11.79 -23.50 -10.53
C ARG A 126 -10.51 -22.89 -9.95
N VAL A 127 -9.48 -23.72 -9.71
CA VAL A 127 -8.20 -23.26 -9.18
C VAL A 127 -7.09 -23.85 -10.05
N PHE A 128 -6.50 -23.03 -10.92
CA PHE A 128 -5.60 -23.52 -11.95
C PHE A 128 -4.43 -22.58 -12.27
N ASN A 129 -3.43 -23.18 -12.93
CA ASN A 129 -2.27 -22.45 -13.44
C ASN A 129 -2.58 -21.85 -14.81
N THR A 130 -1.96 -20.71 -15.09
CA THR A 130 -1.92 -20.09 -16.41
C THR A 130 -0.51 -20.16 -17.00
N PRO A 131 -0.32 -19.93 -18.32
CA PRO A 131 0.97 -19.57 -18.86
C PRO A 131 1.52 -18.28 -18.23
N LEU A 132 2.86 -18.11 -18.30
CA LEU A 132 3.54 -16.89 -17.84
C LEU A 132 3.29 -15.76 -18.85
N CYS A 133 2.12 -15.16 -18.78
CA CYS A 133 1.69 -14.08 -19.67
C CYS A 133 0.65 -13.22 -18.96
N GLU A 134 1.08 -12.21 -18.23
CA GLU A 134 0.19 -11.39 -17.40
C GLU A 134 -0.86 -10.64 -18.22
N GLN A 135 -0.53 -10.24 -19.45
CA GLN A 135 -1.48 -9.69 -20.40
C GLN A 135 -2.62 -10.69 -20.68
N GLY A 136 -2.29 -11.94 -20.92
CA GLY A 136 -3.25 -13.01 -21.16
C GLY A 136 -4.06 -13.36 -19.90
N ILE A 137 -3.42 -13.40 -18.74
CA ILE A 137 -4.07 -13.64 -17.43
C ILE A 137 -5.18 -12.60 -17.20
N ILE A 138 -4.86 -11.32 -17.35
CA ILE A 138 -5.82 -10.25 -17.10
C ILE A 138 -6.86 -10.17 -18.22
N GLY A 139 -6.48 -10.39 -19.48
CA GLY A 139 -7.44 -10.47 -20.58
C GLY A 139 -8.47 -11.57 -20.39
N PHE A 140 -8.05 -12.76 -19.97
CA PHE A 140 -8.93 -13.86 -19.60
C PHE A 140 -9.82 -13.51 -18.40
N ALA A 141 -9.25 -12.90 -17.35
CA ALA A 141 -9.97 -12.48 -16.16
C ALA A 141 -11.12 -11.51 -16.47
N ILE A 142 -10.86 -10.53 -17.37
CA ILE A 142 -11.88 -9.58 -17.83
C ILE A 142 -13.01 -10.31 -18.55
N GLY A 143 -12.69 -11.22 -19.48
CA GLY A 143 -13.70 -12.00 -20.20
C GLY A 143 -14.55 -12.88 -19.28
N ALA A 144 -13.92 -13.57 -18.34
CA ALA A 144 -14.60 -14.38 -17.34
C ALA A 144 -15.54 -13.55 -16.44
N ALA A 145 -15.06 -12.38 -15.98
CA ALA A 145 -15.88 -11.48 -15.17
C ALA A 145 -17.04 -10.88 -15.97
N ALA A 146 -16.85 -10.57 -17.25
CA ALA A 146 -17.92 -10.08 -18.14
C ALA A 146 -19.04 -11.12 -18.34
N GLU A 147 -18.68 -12.40 -18.32
CA GLU A 147 -19.64 -13.53 -18.37
C GLU A 147 -20.25 -13.88 -16.99
N GLY A 148 -19.96 -13.10 -15.96
CA GLY A 148 -20.58 -13.24 -14.64
C GLY A 148 -19.81 -14.10 -13.65
N MET A 149 -18.57 -14.52 -13.98
CA MET A 149 -17.72 -15.23 -13.03
C MET A 149 -17.09 -14.26 -12.05
N LYS A 150 -16.77 -14.74 -10.85
CA LYS A 150 -15.89 -14.04 -9.89
C LYS A 150 -14.45 -14.46 -10.14
N ALA A 151 -13.78 -13.69 -10.99
CA ALA A 151 -12.43 -13.96 -11.45
C ALA A 151 -11.40 -13.35 -10.49
N VAL A 152 -10.72 -14.20 -9.72
CA VAL A 152 -9.60 -13.80 -8.85
C VAL A 152 -8.30 -14.19 -9.56
N ALA A 153 -7.69 -13.21 -10.22
CA ALA A 153 -6.43 -13.39 -10.93
C ALA A 153 -5.24 -13.02 -10.02
N GLU A 154 -4.22 -13.87 -9.97
CA GLU A 154 -2.97 -13.59 -9.28
C GLU A 154 -1.89 -13.20 -10.28
N ILE A 155 -1.33 -12.01 -10.13
CA ILE A 155 -0.05 -11.60 -10.70
C ILE A 155 1.02 -11.95 -9.69
N GLN A 156 2.03 -12.72 -10.08
CA GLN A 156 2.98 -13.34 -9.16
C GLN A 156 3.77 -12.33 -8.32
N PHE A 157 4.06 -11.14 -8.90
CA PHE A 157 4.61 -9.96 -8.22
C PHE A 157 4.04 -8.69 -8.86
N ALA A 158 3.79 -7.65 -8.06
CA ALA A 158 3.35 -6.36 -8.58
C ALA A 158 4.33 -5.76 -9.59
N ASP A 159 5.60 -6.14 -9.51
CA ASP A 159 6.66 -5.78 -10.45
C ASP A 159 6.40 -6.31 -11.87
N TYR A 160 5.57 -7.33 -12.04
CA TYR A 160 5.28 -7.99 -13.32
C TYR A 160 3.90 -7.60 -13.89
N VAL A 161 3.20 -6.68 -13.26
CA VAL A 161 1.88 -6.25 -13.73
C VAL A 161 1.93 -5.44 -15.04
N TYR A 162 3.09 -4.88 -15.40
CA TYR A 162 3.20 -3.93 -16.52
C TYR A 162 2.79 -4.49 -17.88
N PRO A 163 3.05 -5.74 -18.27
CA PRO A 163 2.52 -6.30 -19.52
C PRO A 163 0.98 -6.31 -19.59
N ALA A 164 0.30 -6.36 -18.43
CA ALA A 164 -1.17 -6.33 -18.33
C ALA A 164 -1.73 -4.92 -18.07
N PHE A 165 -0.90 -3.89 -18.08
CA PHE A 165 -1.32 -2.53 -17.71
C PHE A 165 -2.43 -2.02 -18.64
N ASP A 166 -2.31 -2.24 -19.95
CA ASP A 166 -3.32 -1.87 -20.93
C ASP A 166 -4.68 -2.50 -20.62
N GLN A 167 -4.71 -3.81 -20.35
CA GLN A 167 -5.95 -4.52 -20.01
C GLN A 167 -6.61 -3.96 -18.76
N LEU A 168 -5.83 -3.58 -17.75
CA LEU A 168 -6.34 -3.00 -16.51
C LEU A 168 -6.89 -1.59 -16.72
N VAL A 169 -6.12 -0.70 -17.37
CA VAL A 169 -6.45 0.72 -17.44
C VAL A 169 -7.35 1.10 -18.62
N ASN A 170 -7.26 0.39 -19.74
CA ASN A 170 -8.04 0.68 -20.93
C ASN A 170 -9.27 -0.21 -21.07
N GLU A 171 -9.23 -1.43 -20.56
CA GLU A 171 -10.36 -2.35 -20.66
C GLU A 171 -11.14 -2.45 -19.34
N ALA A 172 -10.54 -2.99 -18.27
CA ALA A 172 -11.25 -3.22 -16.99
C ALA A 172 -11.78 -1.93 -16.37
N ALA A 173 -10.94 -0.90 -16.25
CA ALA A 173 -11.31 0.36 -15.63
C ALA A 173 -12.45 1.09 -16.34
N LYS A 174 -12.50 0.99 -17.67
CA LYS A 174 -13.49 1.69 -18.49
C LYS A 174 -14.76 0.89 -18.74
N TRP A 175 -14.80 -0.35 -18.28
CA TRP A 175 -15.91 -1.27 -18.59
C TRP A 175 -17.26 -0.70 -18.18
N ARG A 176 -17.43 -0.31 -16.93
CA ARG A 176 -18.69 0.28 -16.44
C ARG A 176 -19.10 1.53 -17.23
N TYR A 177 -18.15 2.39 -17.56
CA TYR A 177 -18.42 3.60 -18.34
C TYR A 177 -18.92 3.28 -19.75
N ARG A 178 -18.36 2.24 -20.41
CA ARG A 178 -18.76 1.80 -21.74
C ARG A 178 -20.12 1.07 -21.74
N ASP A 179 -20.43 0.35 -20.66
CA ASP A 179 -21.66 -0.42 -20.52
C ASP A 179 -22.92 0.47 -20.36
N GLY A 180 -22.73 1.75 -20.07
CA GLY A 180 -23.79 2.77 -20.05
C GLY A 180 -24.92 2.45 -19.08
N GLU A 181 -26.16 2.61 -19.56
CA GLU A 181 -27.37 2.45 -18.77
C GLU A 181 -27.58 1.03 -18.21
N TYR A 182 -27.07 0.02 -18.91
CA TYR A 182 -27.17 -1.38 -18.47
C TYR A 182 -26.28 -1.71 -17.27
N GLY A 183 -25.28 -0.88 -16.98
CA GLY A 183 -24.52 -0.71 -15.74
C GLY A 183 -24.15 -1.98 -14.97
N ARG A 184 -23.99 -3.13 -15.63
CA ARG A 184 -23.62 -4.38 -14.96
C ARG A 184 -22.25 -4.31 -14.31
N GLY A 185 -21.41 -3.36 -14.79
CA GLY A 185 -20.03 -3.27 -14.36
C GLY A 185 -19.20 -4.48 -14.79
N LEU A 186 -17.95 -4.52 -14.33
CA LEU A 186 -17.09 -5.69 -14.41
C LEU A 186 -16.98 -6.30 -13.01
N GLY A 187 -18.13 -6.62 -12.41
CA GLY A 187 -18.19 -7.13 -11.04
C GLY A 187 -17.55 -8.49 -10.92
N GLY A 188 -16.84 -8.70 -9.81
CA GLY A 188 -16.16 -9.95 -9.53
C GLY A 188 -14.74 -10.04 -10.09
N LEU A 189 -14.19 -9.00 -10.73
CA LEU A 189 -12.77 -8.98 -11.10
C LEU A 189 -11.92 -8.50 -9.93
N THR A 190 -11.10 -9.39 -9.37
CA THR A 190 -10.11 -9.07 -8.37
C THR A 190 -8.74 -9.49 -8.86
N VAL A 191 -7.81 -8.53 -8.95
CA VAL A 191 -6.41 -8.80 -9.33
C VAL A 191 -5.56 -8.68 -8.08
N ARG A 192 -5.04 -9.82 -7.60
CA ARG A 192 -4.16 -9.91 -6.44
C ARG A 192 -2.71 -9.82 -6.89
N MET A 193 -1.89 -9.09 -6.15
CA MET A 193 -0.47 -9.02 -6.42
C MET A 193 0.36 -8.73 -5.16
N PRO A 194 1.38 -9.56 -4.88
CA PRO A 194 2.36 -9.29 -3.84
C PRO A 194 3.20 -8.04 -4.18
N CYS A 195 3.30 -7.07 -3.27
CA CYS A 195 4.00 -5.81 -3.51
C CYS A 195 4.98 -5.45 -2.39
N GLY A 196 5.82 -4.45 -2.65
CA GLY A 196 6.64 -3.79 -1.65
C GLY A 196 7.96 -4.50 -1.33
N ALA A 197 8.74 -3.87 -0.48
CA ALA A 197 10.06 -4.27 -0.06
C ALA A 197 10.04 -5.47 0.89
N VAL A 198 11.08 -6.30 0.82
CA VAL A 198 11.24 -7.52 1.66
C VAL A 198 12.65 -7.65 2.27
N GLY A 199 13.49 -6.61 2.14
CA GLY A 199 14.85 -6.55 2.65
C GLY A 199 15.94 -6.69 1.58
N HIS A 200 15.67 -7.32 0.44
CA HIS A 200 16.66 -7.57 -0.61
C HIS A 200 16.03 -7.97 -1.96
N GLY A 201 14.83 -7.45 -2.25
CA GLY A 201 14.13 -7.75 -3.51
C GLY A 201 14.65 -6.98 -4.73
N ALA A 202 15.40 -5.92 -4.53
CA ALA A 202 15.98 -5.07 -5.58
C ALA A 202 14.95 -4.52 -6.58
N LEU A 203 15.35 -4.39 -7.86
CA LEU A 203 14.63 -3.67 -8.90
C LEU A 203 13.28 -4.29 -9.30
N TYR A 204 13.21 -5.64 -9.29
CA TYR A 204 12.13 -6.38 -9.92
C TYR A 204 11.30 -7.24 -8.95
N HIS A 205 11.52 -7.08 -7.62
CA HIS A 205 10.81 -7.83 -6.57
C HIS A 205 10.46 -6.98 -5.36
N SER A 206 10.51 -5.65 -5.48
CA SER A 206 10.29 -4.73 -4.34
C SER A 206 9.42 -3.53 -4.68
N GLN A 207 8.84 -3.46 -5.87
CA GLN A 207 8.06 -2.30 -6.26
C GLN A 207 6.71 -2.24 -5.52
N SER A 208 6.26 -1.01 -5.28
CA SER A 208 4.93 -0.69 -4.76
C SER A 208 4.26 0.27 -5.75
N PRO A 209 3.66 -0.25 -6.85
CA PRO A 209 3.22 0.55 -7.98
C PRO A 209 1.78 1.05 -7.84
N GLU A 210 1.20 1.11 -6.63
CA GLU A 210 -0.19 1.51 -6.39
C GLU A 210 -0.56 2.85 -7.04
N SER A 211 0.37 3.82 -7.07
CA SER A 211 0.11 5.14 -7.62
C SER A 211 -0.22 5.13 -9.12
N LEU A 212 0.22 4.12 -9.87
CA LEU A 212 -0.11 3.97 -11.28
C LEU A 212 -1.59 3.63 -11.50
N PHE A 213 -2.20 2.92 -10.54
CA PHE A 213 -3.60 2.50 -10.59
C PHE A 213 -4.53 3.50 -9.91
N THR A 214 -4.04 4.27 -8.94
CA THR A 214 -4.82 5.29 -8.26
C THR A 214 -5.12 6.51 -9.13
N HIS A 215 -4.44 6.66 -10.26
CA HIS A 215 -4.72 7.68 -11.27
C HIS A 215 -5.89 7.29 -12.19
N ILE A 216 -6.32 6.03 -12.20
CA ILE A 216 -7.23 5.48 -13.20
C ILE A 216 -8.65 5.35 -12.65
N PRO A 217 -9.61 6.20 -13.10
CA PRO A 217 -11.01 6.07 -12.71
C PRO A 217 -11.59 4.70 -13.11
N GLY A 218 -12.40 4.12 -12.23
CA GLY A 218 -13.04 2.82 -12.43
C GLY A 218 -12.34 1.63 -11.79
N LEU A 219 -11.10 1.80 -11.31
CA LEU A 219 -10.41 0.82 -10.48
C LEU A 219 -10.59 1.12 -8.99
N ARG A 220 -10.53 0.07 -8.16
CA ARG A 220 -10.31 0.19 -6.71
C ARG A 220 -8.94 -0.37 -6.36
N VAL A 221 -8.18 0.34 -5.55
CA VAL A 221 -6.83 -0.09 -5.10
C VAL A 221 -6.87 -0.29 -3.59
N ILE A 222 -6.60 -1.51 -3.16
CA ILE A 222 -6.74 -1.95 -1.76
C ILE A 222 -5.38 -2.49 -1.29
N MET A 223 -4.96 -2.11 -0.08
CA MET A 223 -3.71 -2.59 0.51
C MET A 223 -3.90 -2.83 2.02
N PRO A 224 -4.14 -4.07 2.46
CA PRO A 224 -4.34 -4.40 3.86
C PRO A 224 -3.02 -4.33 4.65
N ARG A 225 -3.11 -4.00 5.95
CA ARG A 225 -1.98 -4.07 6.87
C ARG A 225 -1.93 -5.36 7.70
N SER A 226 -3.04 -6.05 7.88
CA SER A 226 -3.15 -7.12 8.87
C SER A 226 -3.97 -8.31 8.35
N PRO A 227 -3.86 -9.48 8.98
CA PRO A 227 -4.64 -10.67 8.65
C PRO A 227 -6.16 -10.46 8.64
N ILE A 228 -6.73 -9.78 9.65
CA ILE A 228 -8.18 -9.46 9.69
C ILE A 228 -8.57 -8.62 8.48
N GLN A 229 -7.79 -7.59 8.17
CA GLN A 229 -8.06 -6.74 7.02
C GLN A 229 -7.90 -7.51 5.71
N ALA A 230 -6.86 -8.32 5.58
CA ALA A 230 -6.63 -9.11 4.36
C ALA A 230 -7.83 -10.00 4.05
N LYS A 231 -8.37 -10.72 5.05
CA LYS A 231 -9.56 -11.56 4.86
C LYS A 231 -10.79 -10.73 4.50
N GLY A 232 -11.14 -9.75 5.31
CA GLY A 232 -12.38 -9.00 5.15
C GLY A 232 -12.40 -8.13 3.89
N LEU A 233 -11.28 -7.44 3.58
CA LEU A 233 -11.18 -6.61 2.38
C LEU A 233 -11.09 -7.44 1.10
N LEU A 234 -10.46 -8.63 1.13
CA LEU A 234 -10.42 -9.51 -0.04
C LEU A 234 -11.80 -10.06 -0.37
N LEU A 235 -12.57 -10.48 0.65
CA LEU A 235 -13.96 -10.89 0.44
C LEU A 235 -14.83 -9.74 -0.10
N SER A 236 -14.59 -8.51 0.38
CA SER A 236 -15.26 -7.32 -0.16
C SER A 236 -14.86 -7.04 -1.61
N ALA A 237 -13.57 -7.22 -1.96
CA ALA A 237 -13.08 -7.03 -3.32
C ALA A 237 -13.71 -8.03 -4.29
N ILE A 238 -13.79 -9.31 -3.92
CA ILE A 238 -14.41 -10.38 -4.75
C ILE A 238 -15.90 -10.13 -4.97
N GLN A 239 -16.57 -9.47 -4.01
CA GLN A 239 -18.00 -9.12 -4.12
C GLN A 239 -18.23 -7.74 -4.76
N SER A 240 -17.16 -6.95 -4.99
CA SER A 240 -17.27 -5.60 -5.53
C SER A 240 -17.87 -5.61 -6.95
N PRO A 241 -18.77 -4.66 -7.26
CA PRO A 241 -19.26 -4.48 -8.63
C PRO A 241 -18.22 -3.80 -9.55
N ASP A 242 -17.09 -3.34 -9.02
CA ASP A 242 -16.02 -2.69 -9.75
C ASP A 242 -14.72 -3.49 -9.66
N PRO A 243 -13.85 -3.43 -10.68
CA PRO A 243 -12.58 -4.12 -10.67
C PRO A 243 -11.69 -3.66 -9.50
N CYS A 244 -11.14 -4.61 -8.77
CA CYS A 244 -10.28 -4.37 -7.61
C CYS A 244 -8.84 -4.82 -7.87
N ILE A 245 -7.89 -3.94 -7.57
CA ILE A 245 -6.46 -4.24 -7.47
C ILE A 245 -6.16 -4.44 -6.00
N PHE A 246 -5.86 -5.68 -5.61
CA PHE A 246 -5.60 -6.06 -4.23
C PHE A 246 -4.10 -6.29 -4.03
N MET A 247 -3.43 -5.31 -3.45
CA MET A 247 -1.99 -5.29 -3.26
C MET A 247 -1.62 -5.83 -1.89
N GLU A 248 -0.77 -6.85 -1.85
CA GLU A 248 -0.44 -7.61 -0.65
C GLU A 248 1.01 -7.32 -0.24
N PRO A 249 1.24 -6.57 0.88
CA PRO A 249 2.59 -6.28 1.32
C PRO A 249 3.35 -7.57 1.67
N LYS A 250 4.35 -7.94 0.84
CA LYS A 250 5.11 -9.19 0.97
C LYS A 250 5.77 -9.36 2.33
N ALA A 251 6.30 -8.27 2.90
CA ALA A 251 6.92 -8.27 4.22
C ALA A 251 5.98 -8.77 5.32
N LEU A 252 4.67 -8.63 5.15
CA LEU A 252 3.67 -8.99 6.15
C LEU A 252 3.17 -10.43 6.05
N TYR A 253 3.40 -11.13 4.93
CA TYR A 253 2.83 -12.47 4.72
C TYR A 253 3.03 -13.42 5.89
N ARG A 254 4.23 -13.45 6.47
CA ARG A 254 4.56 -14.32 7.61
C ARG A 254 4.75 -13.56 8.92
N ALA A 255 5.05 -12.26 8.83
CA ALA A 255 5.39 -11.45 9.98
C ALA A 255 4.15 -10.96 10.74
N ALA A 256 3.12 -10.48 10.03
CA ALA A 256 1.89 -10.03 10.65
C ALA A 256 1.04 -11.24 11.07
N VAL A 257 0.80 -11.37 12.36
CA VAL A 257 0.05 -12.50 12.96
C VAL A 257 -0.91 -11.98 14.00
N GLU A 258 -2.19 -12.37 13.89
CA GLU A 258 -3.22 -11.99 14.86
C GLU A 258 -4.33 -13.05 14.95
N GLN A 259 -5.29 -12.85 15.85
CA GLN A 259 -6.51 -13.66 15.92
C GLN A 259 -7.50 -13.17 14.88
N VAL A 260 -7.96 -14.06 14.01
CA VAL A 260 -8.86 -13.76 12.88
C VAL A 260 -10.15 -14.58 13.07
N PRO A 261 -11.34 -13.97 12.97
CA PRO A 261 -12.61 -14.71 12.95
C PRO A 261 -12.62 -15.75 11.83
N ILE A 262 -13.10 -16.97 12.14
CA ILE A 262 -13.13 -18.07 11.15
C ILE A 262 -14.26 -17.94 10.15
N ASP A 263 -15.38 -17.35 10.55
CA ASP A 263 -16.54 -17.14 9.69
C ASP A 263 -16.24 -16.09 8.60
N ALA A 264 -17.04 -16.11 7.52
CA ALA A 264 -16.94 -15.13 6.46
C ALA A 264 -17.42 -13.75 6.93
N TYR A 265 -16.66 -12.71 6.66
CA TYR A 265 -17.05 -11.33 6.91
C TYR A 265 -16.42 -10.41 5.85
N THR A 266 -17.06 -9.28 5.64
CA THR A 266 -16.56 -8.21 4.78
C THR A 266 -16.19 -6.99 5.60
N LEU A 267 -15.25 -6.20 5.10
CA LEU A 267 -14.92 -4.88 5.61
C LEU A 267 -15.23 -3.82 4.55
N PRO A 268 -15.66 -2.62 4.95
CA PRO A 268 -16.07 -1.60 3.99
C PRO A 268 -14.90 -1.13 3.14
N LEU A 269 -15.09 -1.08 1.82
CA LEU A 269 -14.15 -0.47 0.88
C LEU A 269 -14.32 1.04 0.89
N SER A 270 -13.23 1.77 0.63
CA SER A 270 -13.20 3.24 0.60
C SER A 270 -13.56 3.92 1.93
N VAL A 271 -13.41 3.20 3.03
CA VAL A 271 -13.59 3.71 4.39
C VAL A 271 -12.28 3.53 5.15
N ALA A 272 -11.71 4.63 5.63
CA ALA A 272 -10.49 4.60 6.44
C ALA A 272 -10.77 4.20 7.88
N GLU A 273 -9.79 3.57 8.52
CA GLU A 273 -9.87 3.21 9.94
C GLU A 273 -9.06 4.20 10.78
N ILE A 274 -9.71 4.79 11.79
CA ILE A 274 -9.00 5.53 12.83
C ILE A 274 -8.48 4.49 13.84
N VAL A 275 -7.25 4.03 13.62
CA VAL A 275 -6.59 3.01 14.45
C VAL A 275 -6.33 3.52 15.86
N LYS A 276 -5.97 4.79 15.96
CA LYS A 276 -5.74 5.48 17.24
C LYS A 276 -6.25 6.90 17.15
N PRO A 277 -7.18 7.32 18.03
CA PRO A 277 -7.61 8.71 18.08
C PRO A 277 -6.49 9.62 18.63
N GLY A 278 -6.48 10.87 18.16
CA GLY A 278 -5.52 11.89 18.59
C GLY A 278 -6.03 13.31 18.34
N LYS A 279 -5.28 14.32 18.80
CA LYS A 279 -5.71 15.73 18.71
C LYS A 279 -4.65 16.71 18.21
N ASP A 280 -3.37 16.35 18.19
CA ASP A 280 -2.28 17.30 17.93
C ASP A 280 -1.67 17.14 16.52
N LEU A 281 -1.80 15.95 15.91
CA LEU A 281 -1.31 15.66 14.56
C LEU A 281 -2.08 14.48 13.97
N THR A 282 -2.37 14.52 12.67
CA THR A 282 -2.89 13.40 11.87
C THR A 282 -1.75 12.70 11.15
N LEU A 283 -1.57 11.39 11.43
CA LEU A 283 -0.61 10.52 10.76
C LEU A 283 -1.38 9.52 9.90
N ILE A 284 -1.14 9.55 8.59
CA ILE A 284 -1.86 8.75 7.60
C ILE A 284 -0.90 7.74 6.99
N SER A 285 -1.36 6.48 6.88
CA SER A 285 -0.59 5.45 6.21
C SER A 285 -1.50 4.32 5.70
N TYR A 286 -0.93 3.26 5.13
CA TYR A 286 -1.58 2.02 4.70
C TYR A 286 -0.55 0.91 4.53
N GLY A 287 -1.00 -0.34 4.56
CA GLY A 287 -0.16 -1.51 4.36
C GLY A 287 1.01 -1.64 5.36
N HIS A 288 2.17 -2.05 4.87
CA HIS A 288 3.36 -2.30 5.70
C HIS A 288 3.83 -1.10 6.55
N PRO A 289 3.88 0.15 6.03
CA PRO A 289 4.32 1.30 6.81
C PRO A 289 3.47 1.62 8.05
N MET A 290 2.29 1.05 8.20
CA MET A 290 1.47 1.20 9.41
C MET A 290 2.22 0.73 10.67
N TYR A 291 3.02 -0.32 10.55
CA TYR A 291 3.84 -0.82 11.67
C TYR A 291 4.99 0.13 12.01
N THR A 292 5.60 0.74 11.00
CA THR A 292 6.60 1.82 11.19
C THR A 292 5.98 3.02 11.89
N CYS A 293 4.77 3.42 11.48
CA CYS A 293 4.02 4.50 12.12
C CYS A 293 3.70 4.18 13.58
N SER A 294 3.19 2.98 13.87
CA SER A 294 2.89 2.54 15.24
C SER A 294 4.13 2.62 16.14
N ALA A 295 5.28 2.11 15.67
CA ALA A 295 6.54 2.19 16.42
C ALA A 295 7.04 3.63 16.63
N ALA A 296 6.84 4.51 15.64
CA ALA A 296 7.18 5.92 15.75
C ALA A 296 6.28 6.66 16.76
N LEU A 297 5.00 6.30 16.84
CA LEU A 297 4.06 6.88 17.79
C LEU A 297 4.46 6.66 19.24
N GLU A 298 4.89 5.46 19.61
CA GLU A 298 5.37 5.16 20.96
C GLU A 298 6.52 6.09 21.38
N ALA A 299 7.42 6.39 20.44
CA ALA A 299 8.54 7.28 20.67
C ALA A 299 8.10 8.75 20.73
N THR A 300 7.24 9.20 19.81
CA THR A 300 6.78 10.58 19.73
C THR A 300 5.93 10.98 20.93
N GLU A 301 5.00 10.16 21.35
CA GLU A 301 4.14 10.43 22.50
C GLU A 301 4.94 10.50 23.80
N ARG A 302 5.91 9.59 23.98
CA ARG A 302 6.79 9.59 25.15
C ARG A 302 7.70 10.82 25.19
N ASP A 303 8.31 11.18 24.05
CA ASP A 303 9.40 12.18 24.02
C ASP A 303 8.86 13.60 23.77
N LEU A 304 7.73 13.76 23.09
CA LEU A 304 7.15 15.07 22.75
C LEU A 304 5.87 15.39 23.54
N GLY A 305 5.28 14.41 24.22
CA GLY A 305 4.06 14.60 25.03
C GLY A 305 2.82 14.96 24.20
N ILE A 306 2.77 14.55 22.93
CA ILE A 306 1.69 14.86 21.98
C ILE A 306 0.76 13.67 21.79
N SER A 307 -0.46 13.94 21.30
CA SER A 307 -1.46 12.93 20.96
C SER A 307 -1.67 12.88 19.44
N VAL A 308 -1.22 11.81 18.81
CA VAL A 308 -1.28 11.62 17.35
C VAL A 308 -2.46 10.74 16.97
N GLU A 309 -3.27 11.19 16.00
CA GLU A 309 -4.31 10.37 15.38
C GLU A 309 -3.71 9.56 14.24
N LEU A 310 -3.79 8.23 14.33
CA LEU A 310 -3.30 7.32 13.30
C LEU A 310 -4.46 6.81 12.45
N ILE A 311 -4.39 7.08 11.14
CA ILE A 311 -5.37 6.66 10.16
C ILE A 311 -4.75 5.66 9.19
N ASP A 312 -5.44 4.52 9.00
CA ASP A 312 -5.16 3.55 7.96
C ASP A 312 -6.15 3.72 6.80
N LEU A 313 -5.66 4.04 5.62
CA LEU A 313 -6.51 4.21 4.45
C LEU A 313 -7.13 2.90 3.97
N ARG A 314 -6.47 1.77 4.10
CA ARG A 314 -6.89 0.42 3.63
C ARG A 314 -7.23 0.36 2.14
N THR A 315 -8.17 1.21 1.69
CA THR A 315 -8.43 1.48 0.27
C THR A 315 -7.68 2.73 -0.12
N VAL A 316 -6.68 2.54 -0.96
CA VAL A 316 -5.79 3.61 -1.41
C VAL A 316 -6.44 4.45 -2.51
N TYR A 317 -7.38 3.84 -3.26
CA TYR A 317 -8.22 4.55 -4.23
C TYR A 317 -9.55 3.80 -4.47
N PRO A 318 -10.69 4.50 -4.52
CA PRO A 318 -10.85 5.86 -3.99
C PRO A 318 -10.69 5.84 -2.46
N TRP A 319 -9.85 6.74 -1.95
CA TRP A 319 -9.56 6.84 -0.51
C TRP A 319 -10.64 7.67 0.22
N ASP A 320 -10.74 7.48 1.53
CA ASP A 320 -11.70 8.18 2.40
C ASP A 320 -11.26 9.63 2.67
N LYS A 321 -11.58 10.50 1.72
CA LYS A 321 -11.23 11.91 1.77
C LYS A 321 -11.90 12.62 2.95
N GLU A 322 -13.14 12.25 3.27
CA GLU A 322 -13.91 12.90 4.32
C GLU A 322 -13.29 12.66 5.70
N THR A 323 -13.01 11.41 6.05
CA THR A 323 -12.38 11.04 7.31
C THR A 323 -11.02 11.73 7.48
N VAL A 324 -10.21 11.75 6.43
CA VAL A 324 -8.89 12.40 6.47
C VAL A 324 -9.02 13.90 6.67
N LEU A 325 -9.83 14.60 5.87
CA LEU A 325 -10.00 16.05 6.00
C LEU A 325 -10.59 16.44 7.35
N LYS A 326 -11.55 15.66 7.87
CA LYS A 326 -12.10 15.87 9.22
C LYS A 326 -11.04 15.76 10.31
N SER A 327 -10.17 14.77 10.22
CA SER A 327 -9.05 14.58 11.14
C SER A 327 -8.07 15.74 11.07
N VAL A 328 -7.65 16.14 9.86
CA VAL A 328 -6.70 17.24 9.66
C VAL A 328 -7.27 18.57 10.14
N ARG A 329 -8.57 18.86 9.91
CA ARG A 329 -9.24 20.03 10.45
C ARG A 329 -9.21 20.08 11.99
N LYS A 330 -9.27 18.93 12.64
CA LYS A 330 -9.20 18.82 14.10
C LYS A 330 -7.79 19.05 14.63
N THR A 331 -6.77 18.51 13.95
CA THR A 331 -5.40 18.47 14.46
C THR A 331 -4.50 19.60 13.96
N GLY A 332 -4.86 20.24 12.83
CA GLY A 332 -4.08 21.31 12.19
C GLY A 332 -2.76 20.85 11.56
N ARG A 333 -2.35 19.59 11.69
CA ARG A 333 -1.07 19.05 11.21
C ARG A 333 -1.25 17.69 10.57
N CYS A 334 -0.50 17.43 9.50
CA CYS A 334 -0.60 16.18 8.75
C CYS A 334 0.76 15.65 8.33
N VAL A 335 0.98 14.36 8.56
CA VAL A 335 2.10 13.59 8.03
C VAL A 335 1.54 12.38 7.28
N VAL A 336 1.97 12.17 6.03
CA VAL A 336 1.56 11.02 5.21
C VAL A 336 2.75 10.11 5.00
N VAL A 337 2.59 8.81 5.27
CA VAL A 337 3.65 7.81 5.17
C VAL A 337 3.25 6.71 4.20
N HIS A 338 4.06 6.43 3.20
CA HIS A 338 3.86 5.31 2.27
C HIS A 338 5.18 4.75 1.73
N GLU A 339 5.17 3.51 1.31
CA GLU A 339 6.39 2.81 0.86
C GLU A 339 6.79 3.19 -0.57
N SER A 340 5.82 3.42 -1.45
CA SER A 340 6.08 3.86 -2.83
C SER A 340 6.89 5.17 -2.86
N MET A 341 7.46 5.45 -4.03
CA MET A 341 8.26 6.66 -4.24
C MET A 341 7.47 7.94 -3.93
N ILE A 342 8.18 8.96 -3.48
CA ILE A 342 7.60 10.27 -3.13
C ILE A 342 6.97 10.99 -4.34
N ASN A 343 7.49 10.70 -5.55
CA ASN A 343 7.04 11.33 -6.79
C ASN A 343 5.67 10.77 -7.20
N ALA A 344 4.67 11.63 -7.31
CA ALA A 344 3.30 11.30 -7.69
C ALA A 344 2.67 10.16 -6.86
N GLY A 345 3.17 9.91 -5.64
CA GLY A 345 2.59 8.95 -4.70
C GLY A 345 1.34 9.51 -4.02
N ILE A 346 0.61 8.67 -3.29
CA ILE A 346 -0.63 9.03 -2.58
C ILE A 346 -0.47 10.22 -1.65
N GLY A 347 0.68 10.37 -1.01
CA GLY A 347 0.96 11.53 -0.18
C GLY A 347 0.90 12.87 -0.92
N ALA A 348 1.12 12.87 -2.25
CA ALA A 348 0.96 14.08 -3.06
C ALA A 348 -0.52 14.43 -3.26
N GLU A 349 -1.36 13.43 -3.53
CA GLU A 349 -2.81 13.60 -3.71
C GLU A 349 -3.49 14.02 -2.39
N VAL A 350 -3.10 13.42 -1.27
CA VAL A 350 -3.60 13.82 0.06
C VAL A 350 -3.22 15.26 0.36
N ALA A 351 -1.97 15.65 0.09
CA ALA A 351 -1.51 17.03 0.30
C ALA A 351 -2.25 18.04 -0.60
N ALA A 352 -2.49 17.70 -1.87
CA ALA A 352 -3.29 18.52 -2.79
C ALA A 352 -4.72 18.67 -2.28
N SER A 353 -5.37 17.60 -1.89
CA SER A 353 -6.74 17.60 -1.37
C SER A 353 -6.89 18.45 -0.09
N ILE A 354 -5.90 18.42 0.81
CA ILE A 354 -5.86 19.28 2.00
C ILE A 354 -5.73 20.76 1.59
N GLN A 355 -4.88 21.04 0.60
CA GLN A 355 -4.64 22.40 0.10
C GLN A 355 -5.87 22.98 -0.61
N GLU A 356 -6.64 22.15 -1.30
CA GLU A 356 -7.83 22.56 -2.06
C GLU A 356 -9.08 22.72 -1.19
N ASP A 357 -9.17 22.00 -0.06
CA ASP A 357 -10.26 22.16 0.88
C ASP A 357 -10.07 23.40 1.76
N LYS A 358 -10.87 24.44 1.50
CA LYS A 358 -10.76 25.74 2.17
C LYS A 358 -10.78 25.65 3.69
N GLU A 359 -11.66 24.83 4.25
CA GLU A 359 -11.79 24.74 5.72
C GLU A 359 -10.59 24.06 6.34
N THR A 360 -10.06 23.02 5.69
CA THR A 360 -8.88 22.30 6.14
C THR A 360 -7.64 23.20 5.99
N PHE A 361 -7.46 23.82 4.82
CA PHE A 361 -6.32 24.69 4.56
C PHE A 361 -6.21 25.84 5.59
N LEU A 362 -7.30 26.50 5.91
CA LEU A 362 -7.31 27.61 6.88
C LEU A 362 -7.03 27.18 8.33
N ARG A 363 -7.04 25.89 8.62
CA ARG A 363 -6.72 25.34 9.95
C ARG A 363 -5.33 24.72 10.03
N MET A 364 -4.61 24.68 8.90
CA MET A 364 -3.25 24.14 8.90
C MET A 364 -2.30 25.02 9.70
N GLU A 365 -1.57 24.39 10.62
CA GLU A 365 -0.56 25.01 11.47
C GLU A 365 0.87 24.66 11.00
N ALA A 366 1.02 23.74 10.05
CA ALA A 366 2.28 23.36 9.43
C ALA A 366 2.04 22.84 8.00
N PRO A 367 3.03 22.89 7.10
CA PRO A 367 2.96 22.21 5.81
C PRO A 367 2.72 20.72 5.98
N VAL A 368 1.99 20.10 5.04
CA VAL A 368 1.85 18.62 5.00
C VAL A 368 3.22 18.00 4.77
N ALA A 369 3.65 17.14 5.70
CA ALA A 369 4.89 16.39 5.57
C ALA A 369 4.63 15.02 4.91
N ARG A 370 5.56 14.59 4.04
CA ARG A 370 5.49 13.30 3.38
C ARG A 370 6.75 12.48 3.69
N VAL A 371 6.57 11.28 4.21
CA VAL A 371 7.63 10.31 4.46
C VAL A 371 7.38 9.11 3.55
N ALA A 372 8.16 9.01 2.49
CA ALA A 372 7.94 8.02 1.42
C ALA A 372 9.27 7.41 0.97
N GLY A 373 9.20 6.41 0.10
CA GLY A 373 10.37 5.97 -0.64
C GLY A 373 11.01 7.15 -1.37
N TRP A 374 12.32 7.16 -1.49
CA TRP A 374 13.01 8.21 -2.25
C TRP A 374 12.67 8.12 -3.73
N GLY A 375 12.90 9.19 -4.49
CA GLY A 375 12.72 9.20 -5.95
C GLY A 375 13.81 8.42 -6.69
N ILE A 376 14.09 7.20 -6.27
CA ILE A 376 15.09 6.26 -6.82
C ILE A 376 14.50 4.86 -6.93
N HIS A 377 15.10 4.02 -7.76
CA HIS A 377 14.78 2.60 -7.78
C HIS A 377 15.22 1.91 -6.48
N MET A 378 14.56 0.80 -6.13
CA MET A 378 14.85 0.06 -4.90
C MET A 378 16.26 -0.56 -4.97
N PRO A 379 17.18 -0.16 -4.10
CA PRO A 379 18.54 -0.69 -4.09
C PRO A 379 18.63 -1.99 -3.30
N LEU A 380 19.37 -2.98 -3.82
CA LEU A 380 19.44 -4.33 -3.26
C LEU A 380 19.87 -4.35 -1.78
N MET A 381 21.07 -3.85 -1.49
CA MET A 381 21.64 -3.88 -0.13
C MET A 381 21.20 -2.70 0.74
N PHE A 382 20.72 -1.65 0.11
CA PHE A 382 20.38 -0.40 0.79
C PHE A 382 18.87 -0.15 0.85
N GLU A 383 18.07 -1.17 0.64
CA GLU A 383 16.61 -1.12 0.69
C GLU A 383 16.10 -0.44 1.97
N LYS A 384 16.68 -0.77 3.13
CA LYS A 384 16.35 -0.18 4.43
C LYS A 384 16.53 1.35 4.51
N PHE A 385 17.33 1.94 3.64
CA PHE A 385 17.50 3.40 3.57
C PHE A 385 16.50 4.06 2.62
N ASN A 386 15.88 3.28 1.74
CA ASN A 386 14.87 3.78 0.81
C ASN A 386 13.47 3.79 1.43
N VAL A 387 13.09 2.71 2.11
CA VAL A 387 11.78 2.61 2.77
C VAL A 387 11.66 3.56 3.96
N PRO A 388 10.45 4.07 4.27
CA PRO A 388 10.20 4.82 5.49
C PRO A 388 10.60 4.02 6.74
N ASP A 389 11.40 4.61 7.60
CA ASP A 389 11.79 4.05 8.88
C ASP A 389 11.24 4.87 10.06
N VAL A 390 11.36 4.32 11.26
CA VAL A 390 10.85 4.93 12.49
C VAL A 390 11.47 6.31 12.74
N ALA A 391 12.77 6.47 12.44
CA ALA A 391 13.46 7.73 12.65
C ALA A 391 12.97 8.84 11.71
N ARG A 392 12.73 8.51 10.42
CA ARG A 392 12.18 9.44 9.43
C ARG A 392 10.76 9.88 9.79
N VAL A 393 9.91 8.94 10.25
CA VAL A 393 8.54 9.26 10.69
C VAL A 393 8.58 10.13 11.94
N TYR A 394 9.36 9.75 12.96
CA TYR A 394 9.56 10.55 14.17
C TYR A 394 10.04 11.99 13.86
N ASP A 395 11.05 12.14 13.00
CA ASP A 395 11.60 13.43 12.63
C ASP A 395 10.57 14.30 11.89
N ALA A 396 9.77 13.72 11.01
CA ALA A 396 8.69 14.42 10.30
C ALA A 396 7.62 14.92 11.27
N ILE A 397 7.19 14.08 12.23
CA ILE A 397 6.23 14.47 13.26
C ILE A 397 6.82 15.60 14.12
N LYS A 398 8.06 15.43 14.60
CA LYS A 398 8.74 16.46 15.42
C LYS A 398 8.84 17.80 14.71
N LYS A 399 9.26 17.81 13.44
CA LYS A 399 9.33 19.02 12.62
C LYS A 399 7.97 19.68 12.44
N SER A 400 6.92 18.89 12.20
CA SER A 400 5.56 19.40 12.05
C SER A 400 5.02 20.03 13.34
N ILE A 401 5.37 19.50 14.51
CA ILE A 401 4.97 20.05 15.82
C ILE A 401 5.76 21.31 16.18
N GLN A 402 7.00 21.42 15.73
CA GLN A 402 7.90 22.55 16.04
C GLN A 402 7.81 23.69 15.03
N TYR A 403 6.98 23.54 13.99
CA TYR A 403 6.78 24.57 12.95
C TYR A 403 6.08 25.79 13.51
#